data_25ce062a9867cb5505f9c9868137d7fa
#
_entry.id   25ce062a9867cb5505f9c9868137d7fa
#
_cell.length_a   1.000
_cell.length_b   1.000
_cell.length_c   1.000
_cell.angle_alpha   90.00
_cell.angle_beta   90.00
_cell.angle_gamma   90.00
#
_symmetry.space_group_name_H-M   'P 1'
#
loop_
_entity.id
_entity.type
_entity.pdbx_description
1 polymer ?
#
loop_
_entity_poly.entity_id
_entity_poly.type
_entity_poly.pdbx_seq_one_letter_code
_entity_poly.pdbx_strand_id
1 'polypeptide(L)'
;MELKVIGSSSEGNAYVLRNEGETLLLEAGISFKKVLPAFDYDVSKVQGVLITHEHGDHAGHIGEVLKYGLPVYATAGTIEGARRYMERTDFEPTALQGNREQGYQAITLGGFRVIPFPTQHDTNEPVGFYVWHQETGGILFATDTFYVKNRFTGLSNILIECNYDQKRLEANLIAGKIDAARYRRVRHSHLSYTTCLQLLKANDLTAVNNIVLIHTSRDNGDAKAFREGIAKATGKTTTVAVPGLLLNFNKSPF
;
A
#
# COMPACT_ATOMS: atom_id res chain seq x y z
N MET A 1 9.10 -0.80 -16.02
CA MET A 1 8.64 -0.26 -14.71
C MET A 1 9.34 -1.00 -13.59
N GLU A 2 9.83 -0.28 -12.59
CA GLU A 2 10.49 -0.81 -11.40
C GLU A 2 9.69 -0.45 -10.15
N LEU A 3 9.52 -1.40 -9.23
CA LEU A 3 9.08 -1.14 -7.86
C LEU A 3 10.30 -1.01 -6.95
N LYS A 4 10.39 0.10 -6.20
CA LYS A 4 11.36 0.30 -5.12
C LYS A 4 10.65 0.48 -3.80
N VAL A 5 10.96 -0.36 -2.80
CA VAL A 5 10.43 -0.26 -1.45
C VAL A 5 11.36 0.60 -0.59
N ILE A 6 10.85 1.71 -0.05
CA ILE A 6 11.59 2.57 0.87
C ILE A 6 11.37 2.13 2.30
N GLY A 7 10.15 1.70 2.61
CA GLY A 7 9.77 1.08 3.88
C GLY A 7 8.40 0.46 3.79
N SER A 8 8.15 -0.54 4.67
CA SER A 8 6.91 -1.31 4.71
C SER A 8 6.69 -1.86 6.12
N SER A 9 6.30 -1.02 7.04
CA SER A 9 6.03 -1.36 8.44
C SER A 9 5.29 -0.25 9.17
N SER A 10 4.88 -0.49 10.43
CA SER A 10 4.32 0.54 11.32
C SER A 10 5.30 1.67 11.68
N GLU A 11 6.55 1.62 11.22
CA GLU A 11 7.51 2.73 11.35
C GLU A 11 7.46 3.69 10.15
N GLY A 12 6.82 3.28 9.05
CA GLY A 12 6.61 4.08 7.85
C GLY A 12 6.55 3.25 6.58
N ASN A 13 5.68 3.70 5.70
CA ASN A 13 5.39 3.08 4.41
C ASN A 13 5.67 4.07 3.28
N ALA A 14 6.42 3.64 2.28
CA ALA A 14 6.61 4.37 1.02
C ALA A 14 7.11 3.40 -0.06
N TYR A 15 6.45 3.45 -1.22
CA TYR A 15 6.74 2.58 -2.36
C TYR A 15 6.78 3.43 -3.63
N VAL A 16 7.79 3.23 -4.46
CA VAL A 16 8.01 3.99 -5.69
C VAL A 16 7.85 3.06 -6.88
N LEU A 17 6.92 3.39 -7.76
CA LEU A 17 6.82 2.80 -9.09
C LEU A 17 7.44 3.77 -10.08
N ARG A 18 8.49 3.38 -10.81
CA ARG A 18 9.18 4.27 -11.74
C ARG A 18 9.65 3.59 -13.01
N ASN A 19 9.72 4.36 -14.08
CA ASN A 19 10.47 4.07 -15.29
C ASN A 19 11.32 5.30 -15.67
N GLU A 20 11.86 5.33 -16.87
CA GLU A 20 12.68 6.45 -17.34
C GLU A 20 11.93 7.78 -17.47
N GLY A 21 10.62 7.73 -17.74
CA GLY A 21 9.78 8.90 -18.05
C GLY A 21 8.92 9.40 -16.89
N GLU A 22 8.46 8.51 -16.02
CA GLU A 22 7.46 8.86 -15.01
C GLU A 22 7.56 8.02 -13.75
N THR A 23 7.05 8.59 -12.66
CA THR A 23 7.10 8.00 -11.32
C THR A 23 5.79 8.20 -10.59
N LEU A 24 5.33 7.18 -9.86
CA LEU A 24 4.22 7.24 -8.92
C LEU A 24 4.71 6.85 -7.54
N LEU A 25 4.42 7.67 -6.53
CA LEU A 25 4.70 7.36 -5.13
C LEU A 25 3.42 6.85 -4.46
N LEU A 26 3.53 5.74 -3.73
CA LEU A 26 2.48 5.21 -2.87
C LEU A 26 2.93 5.40 -1.43
N GLU A 27 2.12 6.08 -0.64
CA GLU A 27 2.31 6.49 0.75
C GLU A 27 3.41 7.54 0.99
N ALA A 28 3.21 8.30 2.06
CA ALA A 28 4.12 9.32 2.58
C ALA A 28 4.37 9.12 4.08
N GLY A 29 4.55 7.89 4.52
CA GLY A 29 4.82 7.54 5.92
C GLY A 29 6.30 7.62 6.30
N ILE A 30 7.16 7.99 5.37
CA ILE A 30 8.62 8.10 5.56
C ILE A 30 9.05 9.51 5.19
N SER A 31 9.98 10.10 5.96
CA SER A 31 10.54 11.42 5.64
C SER A 31 10.97 11.48 4.17
N PHE A 32 10.50 12.51 3.48
CA PHE A 32 10.69 12.65 2.05
C PHE A 32 12.17 12.74 1.65
N LYS A 33 13.05 13.23 2.56
CA LYS A 33 14.50 13.19 2.37
C LYS A 33 15.05 11.78 2.15
N LYS A 34 14.43 10.75 2.77
CA LYS A 34 14.80 9.35 2.58
C LYS A 34 14.20 8.75 1.30
N VAL A 35 13.16 9.37 0.76
CA VAL A 35 12.51 8.96 -0.48
C VAL A 35 13.23 9.55 -1.70
N LEU A 36 13.77 10.78 -1.61
CA LEU A 36 14.45 11.50 -2.70
C LEU A 36 15.49 10.68 -3.48
N PRO A 37 16.35 9.85 -2.84
CA PRO A 37 17.31 9.01 -3.58
C PRO A 37 16.64 7.99 -4.50
N ALA A 38 15.35 7.65 -4.27
CA ALA A 38 14.61 6.77 -5.16
C ALA A 38 14.18 7.44 -6.47
N PHE A 39 14.26 8.76 -6.53
CA PHE A 39 14.01 9.60 -7.71
C PHE A 39 15.30 10.14 -8.33
N ASP A 40 16.47 9.64 -7.89
CA ASP A 40 17.77 10.20 -8.26
C ASP A 40 17.84 11.73 -7.98
N TYR A 41 17.11 12.18 -6.93
CA TYR A 41 16.88 13.58 -6.53
C TYR A 41 16.14 14.45 -7.55
N ASP A 42 15.59 13.85 -8.63
CA ASP A 42 14.77 14.53 -9.62
C ASP A 42 13.29 14.20 -9.44
N VAL A 43 12.55 15.13 -8.88
CA VAL A 43 11.10 14.99 -8.64
C VAL A 43 10.24 15.44 -9.82
N SER A 44 10.83 15.95 -10.89
CA SER A 44 10.09 16.47 -12.06
C SER A 44 9.28 15.39 -12.78
N LYS A 45 9.64 14.12 -12.63
CA LYS A 45 8.96 12.98 -13.22
C LYS A 45 7.84 12.41 -12.35
N VAL A 46 7.65 12.92 -11.12
CA VAL A 46 6.61 12.42 -10.21
C VAL A 46 5.24 12.89 -10.67
N GLN A 47 4.42 11.96 -11.13
CA GLN A 47 3.07 12.23 -11.64
C GLN A 47 2.04 12.36 -10.53
N GLY A 48 2.31 11.76 -9.36
CA GLY A 48 1.44 11.84 -8.21
C GLY A 48 1.94 11.06 -7.01
N VAL A 49 1.34 11.39 -5.87
CA VAL A 49 1.52 10.70 -4.60
C VAL A 49 0.15 10.25 -4.12
N LEU A 50 -0.04 8.95 -3.88
CA LEU A 50 -1.30 8.36 -3.46
C LEU A 50 -1.22 8.00 -1.97
N ILE A 51 -2.17 8.48 -1.17
CA ILE A 51 -2.26 8.19 0.27
C ILE A 51 -3.52 7.37 0.53
N THR A 52 -3.36 6.23 1.20
CA THR A 52 -4.48 5.33 1.49
C THR A 52 -5.33 5.80 2.66
N HIS A 53 -4.70 6.30 3.72
CA HIS A 53 -5.37 6.77 4.93
C HIS A 53 -4.46 7.66 5.81
N GLU A 54 -5.01 8.25 6.87
CA GLU A 54 -4.38 9.32 7.66
C GLU A 54 -3.46 8.88 8.80
N HIS A 55 -3.18 7.58 9.01
CA HIS A 55 -2.22 7.18 10.04
C HIS A 55 -0.81 7.71 9.76
N GLY A 56 -0.03 7.92 10.83
CA GLY A 56 1.27 8.57 10.73
C GLY A 56 2.29 7.80 9.89
N ASP A 57 2.23 6.49 9.91
CA ASP A 57 3.08 5.61 9.11
C ASP A 57 2.66 5.51 7.61
N HIS A 58 1.59 6.21 7.21
CA HIS A 58 1.13 6.34 5.82
C HIS A 58 1.12 7.79 5.34
N ALA A 59 0.69 8.74 6.17
CA ALA A 59 0.54 10.16 5.83
C ALA A 59 1.45 11.10 6.63
N GLY A 60 2.27 10.60 7.58
CA GLY A 60 3.00 11.42 8.54
C GLY A 60 3.95 12.45 7.94
N HIS A 61 4.39 12.25 6.70
CA HIS A 61 5.28 13.17 5.98
C HIS A 61 4.63 13.82 4.75
N ILE A 62 3.29 13.80 4.66
CA ILE A 62 2.54 14.42 3.56
C ILE A 62 2.89 15.91 3.38
N GLY A 63 3.08 16.65 4.49
CA GLY A 63 3.48 18.06 4.45
C GLY A 63 4.88 18.28 3.87
N GLU A 64 5.82 17.33 4.03
CA GLU A 64 7.12 17.39 3.37
C GLU A 64 6.95 17.23 1.85
N VAL A 65 6.16 16.26 1.42
CA VAL A 65 5.86 15.97 0.00
C VAL A 65 5.24 17.20 -0.68
N LEU A 66 4.23 17.80 -0.04
CA LEU A 66 3.55 19.00 -0.55
C LEU A 66 4.52 20.19 -0.71
N LYS A 67 5.47 20.38 0.22
CA LYS A 67 6.50 21.44 0.10
C LYS A 67 7.43 21.30 -1.10
N TYR A 68 7.58 20.11 -1.63
CA TYR A 68 8.29 19.88 -2.90
C TYR A 68 7.42 20.14 -4.14
N GLY A 69 6.16 20.62 -3.94
CA GLY A 69 5.24 20.92 -5.02
C GLY A 69 4.66 19.67 -5.70
N LEU A 70 4.73 18.50 -5.06
CA LEU A 70 4.24 17.26 -5.64
C LEU A 70 2.72 17.15 -5.50
N PRO A 71 2.00 16.71 -6.54
CA PRO A 71 0.57 16.50 -6.47
C PRO A 71 0.23 15.29 -5.60
N VAL A 72 -0.50 15.50 -4.51
CA VAL A 72 -0.93 14.46 -3.57
C VAL A 72 -2.42 14.21 -3.72
N TYR A 73 -2.83 12.94 -3.75
CA TYR A 73 -4.21 12.49 -3.89
C TYR A 73 -4.60 11.58 -2.74
N ALA A 74 -5.72 11.89 -2.08
CA ALA A 74 -6.30 11.10 -1.00
C ALA A 74 -7.81 11.32 -0.96
N THR A 75 -8.54 10.53 -0.17
CA THR A 75 -9.97 10.80 0.10
C THR A 75 -10.13 12.04 0.96
N ALA A 76 -11.32 12.66 0.93
CA ALA A 76 -11.62 13.83 1.75
C ALA A 76 -11.43 13.54 3.25
N GLY A 77 -11.89 12.36 3.72
CA GLY A 77 -11.70 11.93 5.10
C GLY A 77 -10.24 11.73 5.48
N THR A 78 -9.42 11.16 4.59
CA THR A 78 -7.97 11.03 4.78
C THR A 78 -7.30 12.40 4.86
N ILE A 79 -7.63 13.34 3.97
CA ILE A 79 -7.08 14.71 4.00
C ILE A 79 -7.40 15.39 5.33
N GLU A 80 -8.64 15.30 5.78
CA GLU A 80 -9.06 15.90 7.06
C GLU A 80 -8.28 15.30 8.24
N GLY A 81 -8.17 13.98 8.32
CA GLY A 81 -7.42 13.30 9.37
C GLY A 81 -5.91 13.58 9.35
N ALA A 82 -5.35 13.85 8.15
CA ALA A 82 -3.93 14.14 7.96
C ALA A 82 -3.54 15.61 8.14
N ARG A 83 -4.50 16.54 8.38
CA ARG A 83 -4.23 17.99 8.50
C ARG A 83 -3.13 18.33 9.50
N ARG A 84 -3.05 17.61 10.61
CA ARG A 84 -1.98 17.76 11.61
C ARG A 84 -0.57 17.60 11.07
N TYR A 85 -0.40 16.92 9.93
CA TYR A 85 0.90 16.72 9.26
C TYR A 85 1.19 17.78 8.19
N MET A 86 0.24 18.68 7.92
CA MET A 86 0.31 19.71 6.87
C MET A 86 0.42 21.14 7.40
N GLU A 87 0.54 21.35 8.70
CA GLU A 87 0.48 22.65 9.40
C GLU A 87 1.46 23.75 8.91
N ARG A 88 2.38 23.43 8.01
CA ARG A 88 3.41 24.38 7.54
C ARG A 88 3.55 24.39 6.03
N THR A 89 2.48 24.17 5.29
CA THR A 89 2.47 24.23 3.84
C THR A 89 1.22 24.95 3.35
N ASP A 90 1.38 25.78 2.33
CA ASP A 90 0.29 26.45 1.63
C ASP A 90 -0.27 25.58 0.48
N PHE A 91 0.32 24.39 0.26
CA PHE A 91 -0.15 23.46 -0.76
C PHE A 91 -1.14 22.47 -0.14
N GLU A 92 -2.20 22.18 -0.87
CA GLU A 92 -3.26 21.26 -0.45
C GLU A 92 -3.28 20.00 -1.30
N PRO A 93 -3.58 18.82 -0.70
CA PRO A 93 -3.85 17.62 -1.47
C PRO A 93 -5.13 17.75 -2.29
N THR A 94 -5.20 16.99 -3.38
CA THR A 94 -6.43 16.87 -4.19
C THR A 94 -7.31 15.74 -3.66
N ALA A 95 -8.57 16.06 -3.35
CA ALA A 95 -9.53 15.06 -2.91
C ALA A 95 -9.97 14.17 -4.07
N LEU A 96 -9.90 12.84 -3.88
CA LEU A 96 -10.46 11.85 -4.77
C LEU A 96 -11.99 11.99 -4.83
N GLN A 97 -12.54 12.02 -6.04
CA GLN A 97 -13.98 12.19 -6.24
C GLN A 97 -14.73 10.87 -6.07
N GLY A 98 -15.85 10.90 -5.35
CA GLY A 98 -16.67 9.74 -5.02
C GLY A 98 -16.74 9.48 -3.53
N ASN A 99 -17.22 8.31 -3.15
CA ASN A 99 -17.34 7.90 -1.75
C ASN A 99 -17.39 6.36 -1.64
N ARG A 100 -17.43 5.86 -0.40
CA ARG A 100 -17.41 4.41 -0.11
C ARG A 100 -18.65 3.66 -0.64
N GLU A 101 -19.79 4.31 -0.77
CA GLU A 101 -21.07 3.68 -1.17
C GLU A 101 -21.19 3.59 -2.68
N GLN A 102 -20.87 4.68 -3.38
CA GLN A 102 -21.00 4.80 -4.83
C GLN A 102 -19.73 4.43 -5.59
N GLY A 103 -18.61 4.26 -4.85
CA GLY A 103 -17.28 4.08 -5.42
C GLY A 103 -16.60 5.41 -5.74
N TYR A 104 -15.34 5.33 -6.13
CA TYR A 104 -14.51 6.49 -6.48
C TYR A 104 -14.29 6.57 -7.98
N GLN A 105 -14.16 7.78 -8.49
CA GLN A 105 -13.83 8.02 -9.90
C GLN A 105 -12.36 7.67 -10.15
N ALA A 106 -12.10 7.10 -11.32
CA ALA A 106 -10.73 6.88 -11.78
C ALA A 106 -10.06 8.23 -12.10
N ILE A 107 -8.78 8.35 -11.73
CA ILE A 107 -7.93 9.48 -12.11
C ILE A 107 -6.79 9.01 -13.02
N THR A 108 -6.26 9.92 -13.82
CA THR A 108 -5.10 9.68 -14.69
C THR A 108 -3.96 10.58 -14.27
N LEU A 109 -2.80 9.98 -14.01
CA LEU A 109 -1.58 10.64 -13.54
C LEU A 109 -0.43 10.22 -14.47
N GLY A 110 -0.10 11.05 -15.46
CA GLY A 110 0.79 10.62 -16.55
C GLY A 110 0.21 9.40 -17.27
N GLY A 111 0.98 8.34 -17.40
CA GLY A 111 0.56 7.03 -17.94
C GLY A 111 -0.18 6.13 -16.94
N PHE A 112 -0.29 6.53 -15.67
CA PHE A 112 -0.97 5.75 -14.64
C PHE A 112 -2.47 6.05 -14.60
N ARG A 113 -3.31 5.04 -14.76
CA ARG A 113 -4.73 5.10 -14.45
C ARG A 113 -4.97 4.49 -13.08
N VAL A 114 -5.48 5.28 -12.14
CA VAL A 114 -5.68 4.90 -10.74
C VAL A 114 -7.16 4.83 -10.43
N ILE A 115 -7.59 3.71 -9.86
CA ILE A 115 -8.97 3.49 -9.40
C ILE A 115 -8.92 3.21 -7.91
N PRO A 116 -9.32 4.16 -7.05
CA PRO A 116 -9.44 3.93 -5.62
C PRO A 116 -10.59 2.97 -5.31
N PHE A 117 -10.42 2.14 -4.29
CA PHE A 117 -11.49 1.27 -3.80
C PHE A 117 -11.54 1.28 -2.26
N PRO A 118 -12.74 1.14 -1.65
CA PRO A 118 -12.87 1.17 -0.19
C PRO A 118 -12.14 0.01 0.47
N THR A 119 -11.45 0.29 1.57
CA THR A 119 -10.88 -0.69 2.49
C THR A 119 -11.57 -0.62 3.86
N GLN A 120 -11.22 -1.53 4.77
CA GLN A 120 -11.83 -1.66 6.09
C GLN A 120 -10.73 -1.48 7.15
N HIS A 121 -10.62 -0.26 7.68
CA HIS A 121 -9.60 0.12 8.67
C HIS A 121 -10.18 1.11 9.68
N ASP A 122 -9.51 1.31 10.81
CA ASP A 122 -9.94 2.22 11.89
C ASP A 122 -9.53 3.69 11.62
N THR A 123 -9.91 4.19 10.44
CA THR A 123 -9.63 5.54 9.94
C THR A 123 -10.86 6.15 9.26
N ASN A 124 -10.81 7.44 8.92
CA ASN A 124 -11.98 8.18 8.44
C ASN A 124 -12.52 7.64 7.12
N GLU A 125 -11.67 7.53 6.09
CA GLU A 125 -12.10 7.13 4.75
C GLU A 125 -10.97 6.39 4.00
N PRO A 126 -10.59 5.17 4.49
CA PRO A 126 -9.48 4.44 3.93
C PRO A 126 -9.81 3.83 2.58
N VAL A 127 -8.79 3.81 1.69
CA VAL A 127 -8.86 3.23 0.36
C VAL A 127 -7.62 2.40 0.04
N GLY A 128 -7.77 1.43 -0.87
CA GLY A 128 -6.69 0.85 -1.63
C GLY A 128 -6.71 1.39 -3.06
N PHE A 129 -5.74 1.02 -3.88
CA PHE A 129 -5.63 1.49 -5.25
C PHE A 129 -5.46 0.31 -6.21
N TYR A 130 -6.27 0.28 -7.26
CA TYR A 130 -5.95 -0.45 -8.47
C TYR A 130 -5.26 0.53 -9.42
N VAL A 131 -4.02 0.25 -9.77
CA VAL A 131 -3.20 1.09 -10.64
C VAL A 131 -2.93 0.32 -11.92
N TRP A 132 -3.23 0.92 -13.06
CA TRP A 132 -2.91 0.36 -14.36
C TRP A 132 -1.90 1.26 -15.08
N HIS A 133 -0.92 0.65 -15.70
CA HIS A 133 0.02 1.31 -16.59
C HIS A 133 0.37 0.38 -17.76
N GLN A 134 0.72 0.96 -18.92
CA GLN A 134 1.00 0.17 -20.13
C GLN A 134 2.12 -0.86 -19.92
N GLU A 135 3.15 -0.53 -19.16
CA GLU A 135 4.26 -1.45 -18.87
C GLU A 135 3.91 -2.51 -17.83
N THR A 136 3.14 -2.15 -16.80
CA THR A 136 2.90 -3.03 -15.65
C THR A 136 1.64 -3.89 -15.80
N GLY A 137 0.69 -3.51 -16.66
CA GLY A 137 -0.67 -3.99 -16.53
C GLY A 137 -1.30 -3.53 -15.22
N GLY A 138 -2.24 -4.30 -14.67
CA GLY A 138 -2.92 -3.98 -13.42
C GLY A 138 -2.06 -4.30 -12.19
N ILE A 139 -1.98 -3.35 -11.27
CA ILE A 139 -1.35 -3.48 -9.96
C ILE A 139 -2.42 -3.33 -8.89
N LEU A 140 -2.54 -4.28 -7.98
CA LEU A 140 -3.33 -4.13 -6.76
C LEU A 140 -2.41 -3.61 -5.64
N PHE A 141 -2.79 -2.50 -5.01
CA PHE A 141 -2.19 -1.99 -3.78
C PHE A 141 -3.23 -1.97 -2.67
N ALA A 142 -3.10 -2.86 -1.69
CA ALA A 142 -4.00 -2.99 -0.55
C ALA A 142 -3.19 -3.15 0.74
N THR A 143 -3.23 -2.14 1.60
CA THR A 143 -2.61 -2.13 2.91
C THR A 143 -3.65 -1.76 3.96
N ASP A 144 -3.34 -2.06 5.22
CA ASP A 144 -4.12 -1.68 6.40
C ASP A 144 -5.64 -1.87 6.20
N THR A 145 -6.01 -3.14 6.11
CA THR A 145 -7.41 -3.53 5.99
C THR A 145 -7.62 -4.94 6.53
N PHE A 146 -8.70 -5.19 7.25
CA PHE A 146 -9.00 -6.56 7.65
C PHE A 146 -9.76 -7.36 6.57
N TYR A 147 -10.31 -6.66 5.55
CA TYR A 147 -11.06 -7.27 4.45
C TYR A 147 -11.14 -6.36 3.23
N VAL A 148 -11.07 -6.95 2.04
CA VAL A 148 -11.33 -6.29 0.76
C VAL A 148 -12.51 -7.00 0.07
N LYS A 149 -13.59 -6.25 -0.17
CA LYS A 149 -14.81 -6.78 -0.81
C LYS A 149 -14.64 -6.94 -2.32
N ASN A 150 -13.82 -6.09 -2.93
CA ASN A 150 -13.64 -6.02 -4.37
C ASN A 150 -12.89 -7.23 -4.93
N ARG A 151 -13.22 -7.59 -6.17
CA ARG A 151 -12.42 -8.46 -7.01
C ARG A 151 -11.86 -7.66 -8.17
N PHE A 152 -10.67 -8.03 -8.60
CA PHE A 152 -9.92 -7.27 -9.60
C PHE A 152 -9.62 -8.16 -10.80
N THR A 153 -9.68 -7.57 -12.00
CA THR A 153 -9.36 -8.24 -13.26
C THR A 153 -8.09 -7.66 -13.86
N GLY A 154 -7.36 -8.46 -14.64
CA GLY A 154 -6.17 -7.99 -15.35
C GLY A 154 -4.99 -7.67 -14.43
N LEU A 155 -4.89 -8.33 -13.27
CA LEU A 155 -3.77 -8.18 -12.35
C LEU A 155 -2.50 -8.80 -12.95
N SER A 156 -1.42 -8.03 -12.93
CA SER A 156 -0.07 -8.47 -13.29
C SER A 156 0.89 -8.43 -12.11
N ASN A 157 0.64 -7.54 -11.14
CA ASN A 157 1.44 -7.41 -9.93
C ASN A 157 0.54 -7.07 -8.73
N ILE A 158 0.93 -7.49 -7.54
CA ILE A 158 0.15 -7.31 -6.32
C ILE A 158 1.08 -6.86 -5.19
N LEU A 159 0.76 -5.73 -4.55
CA LEU A 159 1.27 -5.34 -3.23
C LEU A 159 0.12 -5.48 -2.24
N ILE A 160 0.23 -6.43 -1.32
CA ILE A 160 -0.85 -6.75 -0.39
C ILE A 160 -0.34 -6.91 1.03
N GLU A 161 -1.07 -6.35 1.98
CA GLU A 161 -0.79 -6.58 3.38
C GLU A 161 -0.91 -8.07 3.74
N CYS A 162 0.07 -8.54 4.52
CA CYS A 162 0.00 -9.83 5.19
C CYS A 162 0.58 -9.63 6.60
N ASN A 163 -0.26 -9.12 7.51
CA ASN A 163 0.22 -8.53 8.75
C ASN A 163 0.51 -9.58 9.83
N TYR A 164 -0.43 -10.48 10.13
CA TYR A 164 -0.31 -11.36 11.28
C TYR A 164 -0.76 -12.80 11.01
N ASP A 165 -0.22 -13.73 11.83
CA ASP A 165 -0.74 -15.08 11.99
C ASP A 165 -1.69 -15.13 13.21
N GLN A 166 -2.88 -15.71 13.01
CA GLN A 166 -3.91 -15.74 14.05
C GLN A 166 -3.44 -16.47 15.32
N LYS A 167 -2.75 -17.61 15.17
CA LYS A 167 -2.28 -18.40 16.30
C LYS A 167 -1.18 -17.67 17.08
N ARG A 168 -0.29 -16.99 16.34
CA ARG A 168 0.79 -16.19 16.95
C ARG A 168 0.24 -14.99 17.71
N LEU A 169 -0.76 -14.31 17.16
CA LEU A 169 -1.45 -13.19 17.79
C LEU A 169 -2.14 -13.63 19.09
N GLU A 170 -2.83 -14.79 19.08
CA GLU A 170 -3.46 -15.38 20.26
C GLU A 170 -2.42 -15.81 21.32
N ALA A 171 -1.32 -16.42 20.91
CA ALA A 171 -0.23 -16.78 21.81
C ALA A 171 0.40 -15.54 22.47
N ASN A 172 0.54 -14.43 21.73
CA ASN A 172 1.04 -13.17 22.29
C ASN A 172 0.08 -12.53 23.29
N LEU A 173 -1.24 -12.65 23.08
CA LEU A 173 -2.25 -12.25 24.06
C LEU A 173 -2.16 -13.08 25.33
N ILE A 174 -2.13 -14.41 25.21
CA ILE A 174 -2.05 -15.34 26.36
C ILE A 174 -0.75 -15.09 27.15
N ALA A 175 0.36 -14.82 26.46
CA ALA A 175 1.65 -14.53 27.09
C ALA A 175 1.75 -13.11 27.67
N GLY A 176 0.69 -12.29 27.59
CA GLY A 176 0.68 -10.90 28.08
C GLY A 176 1.61 -9.94 27.31
N LYS A 177 2.07 -10.32 26.11
CA LYS A 177 2.90 -9.45 25.23
C LYS A 177 2.08 -8.33 24.57
N ILE A 178 0.80 -8.56 24.39
CA ILE A 178 -0.18 -7.58 23.93
C ILE A 178 -1.42 -7.66 24.82
N ASP A 179 -2.11 -6.55 24.99
CA ASP A 179 -3.39 -6.50 25.71
C ASP A 179 -4.59 -6.86 24.81
N ALA A 180 -5.75 -7.01 25.44
CA ALA A 180 -6.99 -7.34 24.73
C ALA A 180 -7.47 -6.22 23.77
N ALA A 181 -7.11 -4.96 24.00
CA ALA A 181 -7.46 -3.85 23.13
C ALA A 181 -6.63 -3.91 21.85
N ARG A 182 -5.29 -4.09 21.95
CA ARG A 182 -4.40 -4.28 20.81
C ARG A 182 -4.75 -5.53 20.01
N TYR A 183 -5.09 -6.64 20.69
CA TYR A 183 -5.55 -7.87 20.03
C TYR A 183 -6.79 -7.63 19.16
N ARG A 184 -7.82 -6.98 19.73
CA ARG A 184 -9.04 -6.64 18.99
C ARG A 184 -8.76 -5.69 17.84
N ARG A 185 -7.97 -4.63 18.07
CA ARG A 185 -7.59 -3.66 17.03
C ARG A 185 -6.92 -4.36 15.84
N VAL A 186 -5.88 -5.16 16.06
CA VAL A 186 -5.16 -5.86 14.97
C VAL A 186 -6.12 -6.69 14.12
N ARG A 187 -7.04 -7.42 14.73
CA ARG A 187 -8.02 -8.26 14.01
C ARG A 187 -9.03 -7.49 13.18
N HIS A 188 -9.34 -6.26 13.54
CA HIS A 188 -10.32 -5.41 12.85
C HIS A 188 -9.69 -4.33 11.96
N SER A 189 -8.36 -4.30 11.91
CA SER A 189 -7.63 -3.27 11.16
C SER A 189 -6.69 -3.84 10.11
N HIS A 190 -6.28 -5.12 10.22
CA HIS A 190 -5.24 -5.68 9.37
C HIS A 190 -5.60 -7.07 8.80
N LEU A 191 -5.03 -7.40 7.63
CA LEU A 191 -5.15 -8.71 7.01
C LEU A 191 -4.34 -9.76 7.78
N SER A 192 -5.03 -10.82 8.24
CA SER A 192 -4.34 -12.04 8.63
C SER A 192 -3.76 -12.77 7.43
N TYR A 193 -2.77 -13.64 7.64
CA TYR A 193 -2.27 -14.54 6.61
C TYR A 193 -3.40 -15.31 5.90
N THR A 194 -4.36 -15.82 6.67
CA THR A 194 -5.50 -16.58 6.12
C THR A 194 -6.37 -15.71 5.22
N THR A 195 -6.73 -14.50 5.65
CA THR A 195 -7.56 -13.58 4.88
C THR A 195 -6.81 -13.07 3.63
N CYS A 196 -5.51 -12.79 3.75
CA CYS A 196 -4.66 -12.44 2.63
C CYS A 196 -4.66 -13.55 1.56
N LEU A 197 -4.46 -14.80 1.96
CA LEU A 197 -4.50 -15.94 1.05
C LEU A 197 -5.89 -16.14 0.41
N GLN A 198 -6.97 -15.94 1.15
CA GLN A 198 -8.33 -16.00 0.63
C GLN A 198 -8.58 -14.91 -0.42
N LEU A 199 -8.14 -13.68 -0.16
CA LEU A 199 -8.23 -12.57 -1.11
C LEU A 199 -7.47 -12.87 -2.40
N LEU A 200 -6.23 -13.37 -2.29
CA LEU A 200 -5.44 -13.76 -3.46
C LEU A 200 -6.16 -14.82 -4.30
N LYS A 201 -6.67 -15.88 -3.65
CA LYS A 201 -7.39 -16.97 -4.34
C LYS A 201 -8.74 -16.56 -4.92
N ALA A 202 -9.34 -15.47 -4.44
CA ALA A 202 -10.59 -14.96 -4.96
C ALA A 202 -10.42 -14.15 -6.26
N ASN A 203 -9.18 -13.86 -6.66
CA ASN A 203 -8.83 -13.13 -7.87
C ASN A 203 -8.20 -14.06 -8.92
N ASP A 204 -8.28 -13.68 -10.19
CA ASP A 204 -7.54 -14.35 -11.25
C ASP A 204 -6.07 -13.97 -11.18
N LEU A 205 -5.23 -14.94 -10.82
CA LEU A 205 -3.79 -14.77 -10.70
C LEU A 205 -3.02 -15.23 -11.96
N THR A 206 -3.70 -15.64 -13.03
CA THR A 206 -3.05 -16.25 -14.21
C THR A 206 -1.93 -15.38 -14.76
N ALA A 207 -2.18 -14.08 -14.93
CA ALA A 207 -1.20 -13.11 -15.46
C ALA A 207 -0.35 -12.44 -14.36
N VAL A 208 -0.48 -12.84 -13.09
CA VAL A 208 0.29 -12.23 -12.00
C VAL A 208 1.72 -12.72 -12.01
N ASN A 209 2.67 -11.79 -12.08
CA ASN A 209 4.11 -12.02 -12.04
C ASN A 209 4.66 -11.96 -10.61
N ASN A 210 4.26 -10.94 -9.84
CA ASN A 210 4.78 -10.72 -8.51
C ASN A 210 3.65 -10.53 -7.49
N ILE A 211 3.79 -11.18 -6.33
CA ILE A 211 3.05 -10.89 -5.11
C ILE A 211 4.06 -10.36 -4.09
N VAL A 212 3.88 -9.11 -3.67
CA VAL A 212 4.73 -8.46 -2.67
C VAL A 212 3.93 -8.33 -1.38
N LEU A 213 4.37 -9.02 -0.33
CA LEU A 213 3.78 -8.95 0.99
C LEU A 213 4.30 -7.69 1.69
N ILE A 214 3.39 -6.79 1.99
CA ILE A 214 3.69 -5.51 2.63
C ILE A 214 3.14 -5.47 4.05
N HIS A 215 3.59 -4.51 4.85
CA HIS A 215 3.11 -4.19 6.19
C HIS A 215 3.03 -5.40 7.15
N THR A 216 4.02 -6.29 7.11
CA THR A 216 4.07 -7.50 7.97
C THR A 216 4.51 -7.14 9.38
N SER A 217 3.74 -7.55 10.38
CA SER A 217 4.06 -7.33 11.79
C SER A 217 5.30 -8.13 12.23
N ARG A 218 6.26 -7.47 12.87
CA ARG A 218 7.45 -8.13 13.42
C ARG A 218 7.09 -9.10 14.56
N ASP A 219 6.11 -8.72 15.40
CA ASP A 219 5.75 -9.47 16.59
C ASP A 219 4.74 -10.58 16.29
N ASN A 220 3.74 -10.28 15.47
CA ASN A 220 2.58 -11.13 15.24
C ASN A 220 2.61 -11.86 13.89
N GLY A 221 3.58 -11.54 13.01
CA GLY A 221 3.78 -12.17 11.71
C GLY A 221 4.97 -13.12 11.67
N ASP A 222 5.01 -13.94 10.63
CA ASP A 222 6.18 -14.71 10.22
C ASP A 222 6.37 -14.52 8.70
N ALA A 223 7.13 -13.50 8.35
CA ALA A 223 7.33 -13.09 6.98
C ALA A 223 7.85 -14.21 6.07
N LYS A 224 8.73 -15.07 6.59
CA LYS A 224 9.27 -16.24 5.85
C LYS A 224 8.17 -17.26 5.59
N ALA A 225 7.45 -17.67 6.64
CA ALA A 225 6.36 -18.63 6.51
C ALA A 225 5.23 -18.11 5.62
N PHE A 226 4.90 -16.81 5.70
CA PHE A 226 3.89 -16.18 4.84
C PHE A 226 4.30 -16.23 3.37
N ARG A 227 5.52 -15.82 3.05
CA ARG A 227 6.07 -15.89 1.69
C ARG A 227 6.03 -17.32 1.14
N GLU A 228 6.54 -18.28 1.88
CA GLU A 228 6.61 -19.69 1.44
C GLU A 228 5.21 -20.29 1.28
N GLY A 229 4.31 -20.01 2.22
CA GLY A 229 2.94 -20.49 2.18
C GLY A 229 2.13 -19.90 1.01
N ILE A 230 2.23 -18.60 0.76
CA ILE A 230 1.55 -17.94 -0.37
C ILE A 230 2.14 -18.40 -1.69
N ALA A 231 3.46 -18.46 -1.84
CA ALA A 231 4.10 -18.96 -3.04
C ALA A 231 3.65 -20.39 -3.38
N LYS A 232 3.63 -21.28 -2.37
CA LYS A 232 3.15 -22.67 -2.54
C LYS A 232 1.67 -22.73 -2.93
N ALA A 233 0.83 -21.91 -2.30
CA ALA A 233 -0.61 -21.96 -2.49
C ALA A 233 -1.10 -21.31 -3.79
N THR A 234 -0.33 -20.37 -4.34
CA THR A 234 -0.67 -19.60 -5.56
C THR A 234 0.14 -20.01 -6.78
N GLY A 235 1.29 -20.65 -6.60
CA GLY A 235 2.27 -20.93 -7.66
C GLY A 235 2.95 -19.66 -8.19
N LYS A 236 2.88 -18.52 -7.48
CA LYS A 236 3.39 -17.23 -7.93
C LYS A 236 4.65 -16.80 -7.18
N THR A 237 5.51 -16.03 -7.86
CA THR A 237 6.65 -15.39 -7.21
C THR A 237 6.15 -14.49 -6.08
N THR A 238 6.58 -14.80 -4.86
CA THR A 238 6.17 -14.07 -3.66
C THR A 238 7.39 -13.54 -2.93
N THR A 239 7.39 -12.25 -2.65
CA THR A 239 8.48 -11.53 -1.99
C THR A 239 7.93 -10.76 -0.79
N VAL A 240 8.71 -10.63 0.28
CA VAL A 240 8.39 -9.74 1.41
C VAL A 240 9.03 -8.38 1.16
N ALA A 241 8.27 -7.32 1.32
CA ALA A 241 8.77 -5.96 1.22
C ALA A 241 9.74 -5.64 2.36
N VAL A 242 10.95 -5.28 1.99
CA VAL A 242 11.97 -4.78 2.91
C VAL A 242 12.58 -3.49 2.34
N PRO A 243 13.08 -2.57 3.17
CA PRO A 243 13.73 -1.36 2.67
C PRO A 243 14.86 -1.70 1.69
N GLY A 244 14.87 -1.02 0.54
CA GLY A 244 15.84 -1.21 -0.52
C GLY A 244 15.50 -2.32 -1.53
N LEU A 245 14.41 -3.06 -1.35
CA LEU A 245 13.94 -4.04 -2.34
C LEU A 245 13.66 -3.35 -3.68
N LEU A 246 14.22 -3.92 -4.76
CA LEU A 246 13.97 -3.55 -6.15
C LEU A 246 13.38 -4.75 -6.89
N LEU A 247 12.29 -4.54 -7.60
CA LEU A 247 11.64 -5.58 -8.41
C LEU A 247 11.24 -5.03 -9.79
N ASN A 248 11.42 -5.84 -10.81
CA ASN A 248 10.80 -5.58 -12.10
C ASN A 248 9.28 -5.81 -12.00
N PHE A 249 8.51 -4.78 -12.34
CA PHE A 249 7.04 -4.77 -12.28
C PHE A 249 6.39 -4.76 -13.67
N ASN A 250 7.12 -5.09 -14.70
CA ASN A 250 6.55 -5.21 -16.04
C ASN A 250 5.52 -6.35 -16.11
N LYS A 251 4.48 -6.14 -16.94
CA LYS A 251 3.45 -7.17 -17.22
C LYS A 251 4.01 -8.39 -17.96
N SER A 252 5.08 -8.18 -18.73
CA SER A 252 5.86 -9.23 -19.38
C SER A 252 7.17 -9.38 -18.63
N PRO A 253 7.52 -10.57 -18.11
CA PRO A 253 8.73 -10.79 -17.33
C PRO A 253 10.03 -10.72 -18.17
N PHE A 254 9.91 -10.61 -19.49
CA PHE A 254 11.01 -10.55 -20.48
C PHE A 254 10.88 -9.36 -21.40
#